data_73e3ce25d00e3d88b453aed98ca9a86f
#
_entry.id   73e3ce25d00e3d88b453aed98ca9a86f
#
_cell.length_a   1.000
_cell.length_b   1.000
_cell.length_c   1.000
_cell.angle_alpha   90.00
_cell.angle_beta   90.00
_cell.angle_gamma   90.00
#
_symmetry.space_group_name_H-M   'P 1'
#
loop_
_entity.id
_entity.type
_entity.pdbx_description
1 polymer ?
#
loop_
_entity_poly.entity_id
_entity_poly.type
_entity_poly.pdbx_seq_one_letter_code
_entity_poly.pdbx_strand_id
1 'polypeptide(L)'
;MIAPYQAFPTADGYAMIAAASDALFRRLADALDAPHLAADPRFADNPSRVRHREALVADIAARTRQLKTTDLLERLRVAGVPSAPILTVDRVLEEPQTAASGMLIAAPHPRVPDYRAVGLPIRWDRQRPGVRRVPPLLGEHSADVLTWLGYTLDDVRNLQTQGVVQ
;
A
#
# COMPACT_ATOMS: atom_id res chain seq x y z
N MET A 1 -2.71 -16.90 14.82
CA MET A 1 -3.55 -15.76 14.36
C MET A 1 -3.59 -14.72 15.48
N ILE A 2 -3.76 -13.44 15.16
CA ILE A 2 -3.80 -12.32 16.12
C ILE A 2 -5.11 -11.56 15.88
N ALA A 3 -5.76 -11.10 16.96
CA ALA A 3 -6.96 -10.29 16.90
C ALA A 3 -6.94 -9.17 17.96
N PRO A 4 -7.23 -7.90 17.55
CA PRO A 4 -7.45 -7.45 16.19
C PRO A 4 -6.12 -7.15 15.46
N TYR A 5 -6.04 -7.58 14.21
CA TYR A 5 -4.99 -7.22 13.25
C TYR A 5 -5.60 -7.20 11.86
N GLN A 6 -6.20 -6.09 11.47
CA GLN A 6 -6.91 -5.95 10.19
C GLN A 6 -7.33 -4.51 9.90
N ALA A 7 -7.88 -4.31 8.69
CA ALA A 7 -8.54 -3.07 8.31
C ALA A 7 -9.90 -2.92 8.98
N PHE A 8 -10.20 -1.71 9.45
CA PHE A 8 -11.50 -1.31 9.99
C PHE A 8 -12.04 -0.12 9.20
N PRO A 9 -13.35 -0.10 8.91
CA PRO A 9 -13.98 1.04 8.27
C PRO A 9 -14.00 2.25 9.22
N THR A 10 -13.85 3.43 8.64
CA THR A 10 -14.01 4.73 9.31
C THR A 10 -15.16 5.49 8.66
N ALA A 11 -15.44 6.70 9.10
CA ALA A 11 -16.48 7.55 8.51
C ALA A 11 -16.18 7.95 7.05
N ASP A 12 -14.90 7.99 6.66
CA ASP A 12 -14.41 8.50 5.38
C ASP A 12 -13.40 7.59 4.69
N GLY A 13 -13.24 6.34 5.13
CA GLY A 13 -12.29 5.40 4.55
C GLY A 13 -12.05 4.16 5.38
N TYR A 14 -10.77 3.78 5.50
CA TYR A 14 -10.34 2.61 6.27
C TYR A 14 -9.02 2.89 7.00
N ALA A 15 -8.87 2.31 8.18
CA ALA A 15 -7.61 2.28 8.93
C ALA A 15 -7.21 0.84 9.25
N MET A 16 -5.93 0.52 9.08
CA MET A 16 -5.31 -0.68 9.61
C MET A 16 -5.06 -0.49 11.10
N ILE A 17 -5.48 -1.45 11.92
CA ILE A 17 -5.23 -1.46 13.37
C ILE A 17 -4.56 -2.78 13.75
N ALA A 18 -3.47 -2.69 14.52
CA ALA A 18 -2.68 -3.83 14.97
C ALA A 18 -2.51 -3.82 16.49
N ALA A 19 -3.45 -4.42 17.24
CA ALA A 19 -3.39 -4.54 18.68
C ALA A 19 -3.04 -5.99 19.10
N ALA A 20 -1.80 -6.40 18.83
CA ALA A 20 -1.36 -7.78 18.95
C ALA A 20 -1.26 -8.31 20.38
N SER A 21 -0.92 -7.46 21.35
CA SER A 21 -0.81 -7.85 22.76
C SER A 21 -2.05 -7.44 23.55
N ASP A 22 -2.26 -8.09 24.71
CA ASP A 22 -3.37 -7.74 25.60
C ASP A 22 -3.25 -6.31 26.13
N ALA A 23 -2.02 -5.82 26.32
CA ALA A 23 -1.78 -4.43 26.70
C ALA A 23 -2.18 -3.44 25.59
N LEU A 24 -1.85 -3.75 24.32
CA LEU A 24 -2.27 -2.94 23.17
C LEU A 24 -3.77 -3.00 22.96
N PHE A 25 -4.40 -4.15 23.21
CA PHE A 25 -5.85 -4.29 23.12
C PHE A 25 -6.58 -3.41 24.15
N ARG A 26 -6.12 -3.37 25.39
CA ARG A 26 -6.67 -2.45 26.41
C ARG A 26 -6.56 -0.99 25.98
N ARG A 27 -5.37 -0.57 25.50
CA ARG A 27 -5.17 0.79 24.98
C ARG A 27 -6.07 1.11 23.76
N LEU A 28 -6.31 0.13 22.91
CA LEU A 28 -7.26 0.26 21.79
C LEU A 28 -8.69 0.49 22.32
N ALA A 29 -9.14 -0.30 23.30
CA ALA A 29 -10.44 -0.15 23.90
C ALA A 29 -10.64 1.23 24.53
N ASP A 30 -9.63 1.72 25.25
CA ASP A 30 -9.64 3.06 25.85
C ASP A 30 -9.67 4.15 24.75
N ALA A 31 -8.84 4.04 23.71
CA ALA A 31 -8.79 5.01 22.61
C ALA A 31 -10.10 5.10 21.79
N LEU A 32 -10.90 4.03 21.82
CA LEU A 32 -12.20 3.96 21.17
C LEU A 32 -13.37 4.33 22.11
N ASP A 33 -13.11 4.81 23.30
CA ASP A 33 -14.12 5.06 24.34
C ASP A 33 -15.01 3.80 24.58
N ALA A 34 -14.39 2.62 24.58
CA ALA A 34 -15.06 1.33 24.69
C ALA A 34 -14.42 0.41 25.75
N PRO A 35 -14.27 0.85 27.02
CA PRO A 35 -13.59 0.07 28.06
C PRO A 35 -14.25 -1.27 28.35
N HIS A 36 -15.55 -1.41 28.02
CA HIS A 36 -16.30 -2.67 28.13
C HIS A 36 -15.70 -3.79 27.27
N LEU A 37 -15.01 -3.48 26.14
CA LEU A 37 -14.32 -4.47 25.32
C LEU A 37 -13.16 -5.13 26.08
N ALA A 38 -12.43 -4.35 26.88
CA ALA A 38 -11.33 -4.86 27.67
C ALA A 38 -11.80 -5.63 28.93
N ALA A 39 -13.03 -5.37 29.37
CA ALA A 39 -13.66 -6.04 30.52
C ALA A 39 -14.42 -7.32 30.12
N ASP A 40 -14.70 -7.54 28.84
CA ASP A 40 -15.44 -8.70 28.35
C ASP A 40 -14.58 -9.97 28.40
N PRO A 41 -15.02 -11.04 29.12
CA PRO A 41 -14.28 -12.30 29.20
C PRO A 41 -13.98 -12.95 27.83
N ARG A 42 -14.83 -12.69 26.83
CA ARG A 42 -14.63 -13.18 25.45
C ARG A 42 -13.37 -12.60 24.81
N PHE A 43 -12.85 -11.46 25.31
CA PHE A 43 -11.74 -10.73 24.74
C PHE A 43 -10.53 -10.60 25.69
N ALA A 44 -10.52 -11.33 26.79
CA ALA A 44 -9.53 -11.23 27.86
C ALA A 44 -8.09 -11.48 27.38
N ASP A 45 -7.90 -12.43 26.49
CA ASP A 45 -6.61 -12.80 25.91
C ASP A 45 -6.69 -12.99 24.39
N ASN A 46 -5.54 -13.03 23.72
CA ASN A 46 -5.53 -13.18 22.26
C ASN A 46 -6.21 -14.47 21.75
N PRO A 47 -6.02 -15.66 22.34
CA PRO A 47 -6.76 -16.87 21.92
C PRO A 47 -8.27 -16.69 22.00
N SER A 48 -8.76 -16.06 23.05
CA SER A 48 -10.20 -15.77 23.23
C SER A 48 -10.71 -14.77 22.19
N ARG A 49 -9.96 -13.69 21.92
CA ARG A 49 -10.29 -12.74 20.86
C ARG A 49 -10.33 -13.39 19.48
N VAL A 50 -9.42 -14.32 19.19
CA VAL A 50 -9.40 -15.07 17.93
C VAL A 50 -10.65 -15.97 17.81
N ARG A 51 -11.06 -16.65 18.90
CA ARG A 51 -12.29 -17.46 18.90
C ARG A 51 -13.55 -16.63 18.69
N HIS A 52 -13.58 -15.42 19.25
CA HIS A 52 -14.75 -14.51 19.19
C HIS A 52 -14.52 -13.36 18.22
N ARG A 53 -13.70 -13.58 17.17
CA ARG A 53 -13.22 -12.54 16.26
C ARG A 53 -14.36 -11.76 15.59
N GLU A 54 -15.42 -12.44 15.17
CA GLU A 54 -16.54 -11.79 14.47
C GLU A 54 -17.23 -10.75 15.36
N ALA A 55 -17.54 -11.12 16.60
CA ALA A 55 -18.14 -10.21 17.58
C ALA A 55 -17.20 -9.03 17.87
N LEU A 56 -15.91 -9.31 18.14
CA LEU A 56 -14.92 -8.27 18.40
C LEU A 56 -14.79 -7.28 17.23
N VAL A 57 -14.74 -7.79 16.01
CA VAL A 57 -14.61 -6.95 14.79
C VAL A 57 -15.86 -6.09 14.59
N ALA A 58 -17.05 -6.65 14.83
CA ALA A 58 -18.30 -5.89 14.75
C ALA A 58 -18.34 -4.73 15.76
N ASP A 59 -17.95 -5.00 17.02
CA ASP A 59 -17.94 -3.99 18.09
C ASP A 59 -16.92 -2.87 17.81
N ILE A 60 -15.70 -3.22 17.38
CA ILE A 60 -14.69 -2.22 16.99
C ILE A 60 -15.18 -1.42 15.78
N ALA A 61 -15.70 -2.08 14.74
CA ALA A 61 -16.18 -1.42 13.53
C ALA A 61 -17.34 -0.46 13.81
N ALA A 62 -18.22 -0.78 14.76
CA ALA A 62 -19.31 0.12 15.16
C ALA A 62 -18.77 1.45 15.73
N ARG A 63 -17.61 1.44 16.40
CA ARG A 63 -16.96 2.65 16.92
C ARG A 63 -16.15 3.38 15.86
N THR A 64 -15.34 2.66 15.10
CA THR A 64 -14.46 3.29 14.11
C THR A 64 -15.24 3.96 12.97
N ARG A 65 -16.40 3.44 12.56
CA ARG A 65 -17.27 4.10 11.57
C ARG A 65 -17.78 5.47 11.98
N GLN A 66 -17.78 5.80 13.25
CA GLN A 66 -18.22 7.11 13.76
C GLN A 66 -17.09 8.16 13.73
N LEU A 67 -15.86 7.74 13.49
CA LEU A 67 -14.68 8.61 13.51
C LEU A 67 -14.13 8.80 12.09
N LYS A 68 -13.67 10.02 11.77
CA LYS A 68 -12.85 10.23 10.57
C LYS A 68 -11.53 9.49 10.72
N THR A 69 -10.95 9.07 9.62
CA THR A 69 -9.67 8.33 9.61
C THR A 69 -8.57 9.10 10.35
N THR A 70 -8.47 10.41 10.11
CA THR A 70 -7.48 11.28 10.78
C THR A 70 -7.65 11.30 12.29
N ASP A 71 -8.88 11.43 12.78
CA ASP A 71 -9.18 11.53 14.21
C ASP A 71 -8.92 10.20 14.92
N LEU A 72 -9.31 9.10 14.27
CA LEU A 72 -9.03 7.74 14.76
C LEU A 72 -7.52 7.50 14.86
N LEU A 73 -6.77 7.80 13.81
CA LEU A 73 -5.32 7.58 13.79
C LEU A 73 -4.60 8.42 14.84
N GLU A 74 -5.04 9.66 15.08
CA GLU A 74 -4.46 10.49 16.13
C GLU A 74 -4.75 9.93 17.52
N ARG A 75 -5.96 9.48 17.82
CA ARG A 75 -6.30 8.79 19.09
C ARG A 75 -5.44 7.56 19.32
N LEU A 76 -5.30 6.72 18.28
CA LEU A 76 -4.49 5.51 18.33
C LEU A 76 -2.99 5.80 18.50
N ARG A 77 -2.49 6.85 17.84
CA ARG A 77 -1.11 7.32 17.99
C ARG A 77 -0.81 7.76 19.42
N VAL A 78 -1.69 8.56 20.03
CA VAL A 78 -1.56 9.01 21.41
C VAL A 78 -1.60 7.83 22.39
N ALA A 79 -2.46 6.84 22.12
CA ALA A 79 -2.56 5.61 22.92
C ALA A 79 -1.40 4.64 22.67
N GLY A 80 -0.52 4.91 21.68
CA GLY A 80 0.58 4.02 21.31
C GLY A 80 0.11 2.70 20.69
N VAL A 81 -1.02 2.71 19.97
CA VAL A 81 -1.54 1.56 19.24
C VAL A 81 -1.09 1.66 17.77
N PRO A 82 -0.33 0.68 17.25
CA PRO A 82 0.09 0.67 15.87
C PRO A 82 -1.10 0.71 14.90
N SER A 83 -1.10 1.71 14.04
CA SER A 83 -2.16 1.93 13.06
C SER A 83 -1.65 2.72 11.86
N ALA A 84 -2.34 2.59 10.73
CA ALA A 84 -2.03 3.34 9.51
C ALA A 84 -3.31 3.54 8.67
N PRO A 85 -3.41 4.60 7.86
CA PRO A 85 -4.50 4.75 6.92
C PRO A 85 -4.38 3.69 5.81
N ILE A 86 -5.51 3.29 5.24
CA ILE A 86 -5.54 2.56 3.97
C ILE A 86 -5.84 3.58 2.89
N LEU A 87 -4.85 3.83 2.07
CA LEU A 87 -4.90 4.84 1.03
C LEU A 87 -5.14 4.22 -0.34
N THR A 88 -5.82 4.94 -1.20
CA THR A 88 -5.86 4.69 -2.64
C THR A 88 -4.52 5.06 -3.28
N VAL A 89 -4.26 4.57 -4.50
CA VAL A 89 -2.96 4.79 -5.18
C VAL A 89 -2.69 6.29 -5.38
N ASP A 90 -3.69 7.06 -5.77
CA ASP A 90 -3.59 8.52 -5.93
C ASP A 90 -3.18 9.18 -4.60
N ARG A 91 -3.81 8.80 -3.50
CA ARG A 91 -3.51 9.36 -2.17
C ARG A 91 -2.13 8.99 -1.65
N VAL A 92 -1.69 7.74 -1.87
CA VAL A 92 -0.34 7.33 -1.43
C VAL A 92 0.76 8.11 -2.17
N LEU A 93 0.49 8.56 -3.40
CA LEU A 93 1.44 9.38 -4.16
C LEU A 93 1.58 10.81 -3.60
N GLU A 94 0.58 11.30 -2.88
CA GLU A 94 0.56 12.62 -2.25
C GLU A 94 1.11 12.61 -0.81
N GLU A 95 1.32 11.43 -0.23
CA GLU A 95 1.80 11.30 1.15
C GLU A 95 3.19 11.92 1.36
N PRO A 96 3.37 12.73 2.42
CA PRO A 96 4.67 13.32 2.72
C PRO A 96 5.80 12.28 2.86
N GLN A 97 5.51 11.10 3.41
CA GLN A 97 6.48 10.03 3.56
C GLN A 97 6.88 9.43 2.20
N THR A 98 5.95 9.34 1.25
CA THR A 98 6.25 8.90 -0.13
C THR A 98 7.23 9.86 -0.79
N ALA A 99 6.98 11.16 -0.68
CA ALA A 99 7.90 12.19 -1.17
C ALA A 99 9.27 12.13 -0.47
N ALA A 100 9.29 12.08 0.86
CA ALA A 100 10.52 12.02 1.67
C ALA A 100 11.34 10.76 1.41
N SER A 101 10.70 9.64 1.07
CA SER A 101 11.38 8.40 0.73
C SER A 101 12.15 8.47 -0.58
N GLY A 102 11.82 9.41 -1.48
CA GLY A 102 12.35 9.51 -2.83
C GLY A 102 11.98 8.31 -3.71
N MET A 103 10.86 7.65 -3.41
CA MET A 103 10.41 6.47 -4.18
C MET A 103 9.81 6.85 -5.54
N LEU A 104 9.31 8.07 -5.70
CA LEU A 104 8.81 8.55 -6.98
C LEU A 104 9.94 9.18 -7.77
N ILE A 105 10.21 8.65 -8.94
CA ILE A 105 11.27 9.09 -9.84
C ILE A 105 10.61 9.68 -11.09
N ALA A 106 10.89 10.95 -11.38
CA ALA A 106 10.50 11.57 -12.64
C ALA A 106 11.41 11.05 -13.77
N ALA A 107 10.83 10.76 -14.92
CA ALA A 107 11.57 10.35 -16.10
C ALA A 107 10.90 10.91 -17.37
N PRO A 108 11.67 11.32 -18.38
CA PRO A 108 11.09 11.81 -19.64
C PRO A 108 10.40 10.66 -20.37
N HIS A 109 9.13 10.87 -20.75
CA HIS A 109 8.38 9.89 -21.52
C HIS A 109 7.76 10.58 -22.76
N PRO A 110 7.87 10.00 -23.98
CA PRO A 110 7.49 10.69 -25.21
C PRO A 110 6.00 11.00 -25.35
N ARG A 111 5.14 10.27 -24.64
CA ARG A 111 3.69 10.42 -24.73
C ARG A 111 3.00 10.76 -23.39
N VAL A 112 3.70 10.69 -22.28
CA VAL A 112 3.12 10.94 -20.95
C VAL A 112 3.85 12.11 -20.30
N PRO A 113 3.27 13.32 -20.33
CA PRO A 113 3.83 14.45 -19.61
C PRO A 113 3.95 14.12 -18.12
N ASP A 114 5.00 14.64 -17.48
CA ASP A 114 5.25 14.48 -16.04
C ASP A 114 5.23 13.01 -15.55
N TYR A 115 5.70 12.10 -16.42
CA TYR A 115 5.76 10.68 -16.11
C TYR A 115 6.59 10.44 -14.85
N ARG A 116 6.01 9.70 -13.92
CA ARG A 116 6.68 9.27 -12.69
C ARG A 116 6.58 7.76 -12.55
N ALA A 117 7.68 7.13 -12.16
CA ALA A 117 7.74 5.72 -11.86
C ALA A 117 8.05 5.48 -10.39
N VAL A 118 7.66 4.33 -9.88
CA VAL A 118 8.12 3.86 -8.57
C VAL A 118 9.56 3.37 -8.72
N GLY A 119 10.47 3.98 -8.02
CA GLY A 119 11.88 3.60 -8.01
C GLY A 119 12.14 2.28 -7.28
N LEU A 120 13.30 1.69 -7.49
CA LEU A 120 13.71 0.50 -6.77
C LEU A 120 13.78 0.78 -5.26
N PRO A 121 13.27 -0.13 -4.37
CA PRO A 121 13.35 0.05 -2.93
C PRO A 121 14.78 -0.16 -2.37
N ILE A 122 15.75 -0.42 -3.24
CA ILE A 122 17.15 -0.67 -2.88
C ILE A 122 17.95 0.61 -3.03
N ARG A 123 18.82 0.89 -2.07
CA ARG A 123 19.85 1.93 -2.16
C ARG A 123 21.23 1.28 -2.12
N TRP A 124 22.11 1.71 -3.04
CA TRP A 124 23.52 1.33 -3.07
C TRP A 124 24.34 2.55 -2.64
N ASP A 125 25.16 2.40 -1.63
CA ASP A 125 25.94 3.52 -1.04
C ASP A 125 25.09 4.77 -0.78
N ARG A 126 23.89 4.55 -0.20
CA ARG A 126 22.86 5.59 0.06
C ARG A 126 22.21 6.19 -1.19
N GLN A 127 22.61 5.76 -2.38
CA GLN A 127 22.04 6.23 -3.64
C GLN A 127 21.03 5.22 -4.20
N ARG A 128 19.96 5.72 -4.79
CA ARG A 128 18.98 4.90 -5.50
C ARG A 128 19.35 4.89 -6.98
N PRO A 129 19.38 3.71 -7.63
CA PRO A 129 19.51 3.67 -9.08
C PRO A 129 18.41 4.47 -9.76
N GLY A 130 18.78 5.30 -10.74
CA GLY A 130 17.82 6.04 -11.55
C GLY A 130 17.08 5.13 -12.55
N VAL A 131 16.12 5.70 -13.26
CA VAL A 131 15.44 5.04 -14.39
C VAL A 131 16.41 4.94 -15.55
N ARG A 132 16.77 3.72 -15.95
CA ARG A 132 17.66 3.49 -17.10
C ARG A 132 16.91 3.58 -18.44
N ARG A 133 15.67 3.09 -18.47
CA ARG A 133 14.77 3.16 -19.62
C ARG A 133 13.36 3.41 -19.11
N VAL A 134 12.64 4.27 -19.78
CA VAL A 134 11.20 4.46 -19.55
C VAL A 134 10.42 3.30 -20.20
N PRO A 135 9.16 3.07 -19.83
CA PRO A 135 8.31 2.12 -20.54
C PRO A 135 8.30 2.43 -22.05
N PRO A 136 8.55 1.44 -22.91
CA PRO A 136 8.61 1.66 -24.35
C PRO A 136 7.23 1.91 -24.94
N LEU A 137 7.19 2.59 -26.06
CA LEU A 137 6.03 2.59 -26.93
C LEU A 137 5.88 1.21 -27.58
N LEU A 138 4.67 0.91 -28.04
CA LEU A 138 4.40 -0.35 -28.75
C LEU A 138 5.31 -0.45 -29.98
N GLY A 139 6.05 -1.55 -30.09
CA GLY A 139 6.99 -1.80 -31.18
C GLY A 139 8.36 -1.10 -31.09
N GLU A 140 8.56 -0.19 -30.12
CA GLU A 140 9.78 0.65 -30.05
C GLU A 140 11.10 -0.13 -30.07
N HIS A 141 11.10 -1.36 -29.53
CA HIS A 141 12.30 -2.19 -29.45
C HIS A 141 12.22 -3.47 -30.27
N SER A 142 11.20 -3.62 -31.13
CA SER A 142 11.00 -4.84 -31.94
C SER A 142 12.19 -5.13 -32.83
N ALA A 143 12.69 -4.12 -33.54
CA ALA A 143 13.86 -4.26 -34.42
C ALA A 143 15.13 -4.64 -33.65
N ASP A 144 15.38 -4.00 -32.51
CA ASP A 144 16.55 -4.28 -31.67
C ASP A 144 16.55 -5.71 -31.15
N VAL A 145 15.38 -6.17 -30.66
CA VAL A 145 15.23 -7.54 -30.14
C VAL A 145 15.39 -8.58 -31.23
N LEU A 146 14.78 -8.37 -32.39
CA LEU A 146 14.89 -9.30 -33.53
C LEU A 146 16.32 -9.37 -34.06
N THR A 147 17.00 -8.22 -34.19
CA THR A 147 18.40 -8.18 -34.60
C THR A 147 19.31 -8.89 -33.58
N TRP A 148 19.07 -8.72 -32.29
CA TRP A 148 19.78 -9.47 -31.26
C TRP A 148 19.55 -10.98 -31.34
N LEU A 149 18.37 -11.42 -31.79
CA LEU A 149 18.04 -12.81 -32.05
C LEU A 149 18.63 -13.36 -33.38
N GLY A 150 19.31 -12.54 -34.19
CA GLY A 150 19.98 -12.93 -35.42
C GLY A 150 19.17 -12.69 -36.68
N TYR A 151 18.01 -12.03 -36.62
CA TYR A 151 17.27 -11.61 -37.82
C TYR A 151 18.00 -10.45 -38.52
N THR A 152 17.97 -10.46 -39.85
CA THR A 152 18.49 -9.33 -40.64
C THR A 152 17.49 -8.16 -40.61
N LEU A 153 17.95 -6.95 -40.92
CA LEU A 153 17.06 -5.80 -41.06
C LEU A 153 15.99 -5.99 -42.12
N ASP A 154 16.29 -6.77 -43.17
CA ASP A 154 15.32 -7.10 -44.23
C ASP A 154 14.24 -8.07 -43.70
N ASP A 155 14.62 -9.05 -42.89
CA ASP A 155 13.66 -9.90 -42.18
C ASP A 155 12.72 -9.12 -41.29
N VAL A 156 13.27 -8.16 -40.52
CA VAL A 156 12.47 -7.28 -39.65
C VAL A 156 11.48 -6.47 -40.48
N ARG A 157 11.91 -5.85 -41.59
CA ARG A 157 11.02 -5.10 -42.49
C ARG A 157 9.91 -5.97 -43.07
N ASN A 158 10.24 -7.20 -43.46
CA ASN A 158 9.26 -8.18 -43.97
C ASN A 158 8.22 -8.51 -42.90
N LEU A 159 8.63 -8.78 -41.67
CA LEU A 159 7.74 -9.04 -40.54
C LEU A 159 6.84 -7.85 -40.22
N GLN A 160 7.37 -6.64 -40.33
CA GLN A 160 6.58 -5.41 -40.15
C GLN A 160 5.56 -5.24 -41.28
N THR A 161 5.96 -5.49 -42.55
CA THR A 161 5.06 -5.40 -43.69
C THR A 161 3.92 -6.41 -43.60
N GLN A 162 4.18 -7.59 -43.04
CA GLN A 162 3.19 -8.63 -42.81
C GLN A 162 2.33 -8.37 -41.55
N GLY A 163 2.61 -7.31 -40.80
CA GLY A 163 1.90 -7.01 -39.58
C GLY A 163 2.15 -7.98 -38.42
N VAL A 164 3.22 -8.76 -38.50
CA VAL A 164 3.61 -9.73 -37.43
C VAL A 164 4.25 -8.98 -36.26
N VAL A 165 4.99 -7.91 -36.52
CA VAL A 165 5.60 -7.01 -35.53
C VAL A 165 5.35 -5.56 -35.90
N GLN A 166 5.46 -4.69 -34.89
CA GLN A 166 5.41 -3.22 -35.04
C GLN A 166 6.79 -2.62 -34.83
#